data_e267c4ae3a081a2993f818e2831f93aa
#
_entry.id   e267c4ae3a081a2993f818e2831f93aa
#
_cell.length_a   1.000
_cell.length_b   1.000
_cell.length_c   1.000
_cell.angle_alpha   90.00
_cell.angle_beta   90.00
_cell.angle_gamma   90.00
#
_symmetry.space_group_name_H-M   'P 1'
#
loop_
_entity.id
_entity.type
_entity.pdbx_description
1 polymer ?
#
loop_
_entity_poly.entity_id
_entity_poly.type
_entity_poly.pdbx_seq_one_letter_code
_entity_poly.pdbx_strand_id
1 'polypeptide(L)'
;MQISVIIPTHNRADLLERALKSVQGQTLPPLEVIVVDDGSEDHTREMVSEKFPRVRYLHQPNRGVSSARNLGISEARGDWIALLDSDDEWLPSKLASQKTRLESQPGHHICHTEEIWIRNGKRVNQMKKHTKQGGAIFQHCLPLCVISPSSVLIHKSVFREVGLFDESLPACEDYDLWLRICARYPVTYVEQPQIVKYGGHEDQLSHRHWGMDRFRLHALEKIITSGDIEGEDLEAAKAMLAHKAEILAKGAEKRGKHTEASNYRQLQQNHAPRQAGLN
;
A
#
# COMPACT_ATOMS: atom_id res chain seq x y z
N MET A 1 -2.80 21.61 8.82
CA MET A 1 -2.35 20.37 8.13
C MET A 1 -1.94 20.78 6.72
N GLN A 2 -0.67 20.65 6.40
CA GLN A 2 -0.13 20.89 5.06
C GLN A 2 0.08 19.55 4.37
N ILE A 3 -0.61 19.31 3.25
CA ILE A 3 -0.67 17.98 2.60
C ILE A 3 0.05 18.05 1.26
N SER A 4 1.05 17.17 1.06
CA SER A 4 1.64 16.88 -0.24
C SER A 4 0.99 15.62 -0.81
N VAL A 5 0.48 15.71 -2.04
CA VAL A 5 -0.05 14.57 -2.78
C VAL A 5 1.05 14.01 -3.68
N ILE A 6 1.27 12.68 -3.64
CA ILE A 6 2.29 12.00 -4.45
C ILE A 6 1.58 11.02 -5.37
N ILE A 7 1.86 11.13 -6.65
CA ILE A 7 1.28 10.27 -7.71
C ILE A 7 2.44 9.65 -8.51
N PRO A 8 2.80 8.38 -8.27
CA PRO A 8 3.73 7.67 -9.13
C PRO A 8 3.05 7.32 -10.45
N THR A 9 3.79 7.40 -11.55
CA THR A 9 3.27 7.04 -12.88
C THR A 9 4.34 6.40 -13.75
N HIS A 10 3.93 5.56 -14.70
CA HIS A 10 4.78 5.01 -15.76
C HIS A 10 3.91 4.59 -16.94
N ASN A 11 4.06 5.27 -18.10
CA ASN A 11 3.33 5.00 -19.35
C ASN A 11 1.80 4.94 -19.18
N ARG A 12 1.20 5.95 -18.50
CA ARG A 12 -0.23 5.98 -18.14
C ARG A 12 -0.83 7.38 -18.24
N ALA A 13 -0.50 8.15 -19.28
CA ALA A 13 -0.91 9.55 -19.43
C ALA A 13 -2.42 9.76 -19.23
N ASP A 14 -3.28 8.97 -19.87
CA ASP A 14 -4.73 9.11 -19.78
C ASP A 14 -5.29 8.79 -18.38
N LEU A 15 -4.74 7.77 -17.72
CA LEU A 15 -5.13 7.41 -16.35
C LEU A 15 -4.68 8.48 -15.36
N LEU A 16 -3.45 8.95 -15.51
CA LEU A 16 -2.89 10.03 -14.70
C LEU A 16 -3.69 11.33 -14.83
N GLU A 17 -4.18 11.66 -16.03
CA GLU A 17 -5.03 12.84 -16.22
C GLU A 17 -6.30 12.76 -15.36
N ARG A 18 -6.95 11.60 -15.28
CA ARG A 18 -8.10 11.37 -14.41
C ARG A 18 -7.74 11.54 -12.93
N ALA A 19 -6.65 10.91 -12.48
CA ALA A 19 -6.16 11.02 -11.11
C ALA A 19 -5.89 12.49 -10.74
N LEU A 20 -5.19 13.25 -11.59
CA LEU A 20 -4.89 14.67 -11.38
C LEU A 20 -6.16 15.53 -11.32
N LYS A 21 -7.13 15.31 -12.20
CA LYS A 21 -8.44 15.99 -12.13
C LYS A 21 -9.14 15.75 -10.80
N SER A 22 -9.08 14.54 -10.27
CA SER A 22 -9.70 14.19 -8.99
C SER A 22 -9.05 14.90 -7.80
N VAL A 23 -7.73 15.15 -7.88
CA VAL A 23 -7.01 15.95 -6.87
C VAL A 23 -7.35 17.44 -6.99
N GLN A 24 -7.45 17.97 -8.21
CA GLN A 24 -7.89 19.36 -8.42
C GLN A 24 -9.32 19.60 -7.91
N GLY A 25 -10.18 18.59 -7.97
CA GLY A 25 -11.57 18.64 -7.49
C GLY A 25 -11.74 18.52 -5.98
N GLN A 26 -10.66 18.45 -5.18
CA GLN A 26 -10.76 18.33 -3.73
C GLN A 26 -11.32 19.59 -3.08
N THR A 27 -12.29 19.41 -2.15
CA THR A 27 -12.86 20.52 -1.36
C THR A 27 -11.85 21.14 -0.38
N LEU A 28 -10.85 20.36 0.04
CA LEU A 28 -9.67 20.84 0.74
C LEU A 28 -8.48 20.73 -0.21
N PRO A 29 -8.00 21.82 -0.79
CA PRO A 29 -6.86 21.74 -1.70
C PRO A 29 -5.58 21.35 -0.97
N PRO A 30 -4.74 20.48 -1.56
CA PRO A 30 -3.44 20.15 -1.00
C PRO A 30 -2.48 21.37 -1.11
N LEU A 31 -1.40 21.33 -0.33
CA LEU A 31 -0.29 22.28 -0.44
C LEU A 31 0.38 22.18 -1.81
N GLU A 32 0.62 20.96 -2.25
CA GLU A 32 1.25 20.66 -3.54
C GLU A 32 0.82 19.29 -4.06
N VAL A 33 0.97 19.09 -5.36
CA VAL A 33 0.85 17.81 -6.04
C VAL A 33 2.18 17.51 -6.71
N ILE A 34 2.73 16.33 -6.45
CA ILE A 34 3.99 15.84 -7.00
C ILE A 34 3.68 14.59 -7.84
N VAL A 35 3.87 14.69 -9.15
CA VAL A 35 3.91 13.53 -10.04
C VAL A 35 5.34 13.05 -10.13
N VAL A 36 5.55 11.78 -9.86
CA VAL A 36 6.85 11.12 -10.04
C VAL A 36 6.73 10.15 -11.19
N ASP A 37 7.31 10.54 -12.31
CA ASP A 37 7.37 9.75 -13.53
C ASP A 37 8.55 8.79 -13.46
N ASP A 38 8.27 7.51 -13.44
CA ASP A 38 9.22 6.42 -13.34
C ASP A 38 9.68 5.96 -14.74
N GLY A 39 10.10 6.91 -15.58
CA GLY A 39 10.68 6.64 -16.90
C GLY A 39 9.64 6.36 -17.98
N SER A 40 8.56 7.16 -18.08
CA SER A 40 7.59 7.06 -19.17
C SER A 40 8.19 7.44 -20.52
N GLU A 41 7.76 6.73 -21.55
CA GLU A 41 8.09 6.96 -22.96
C GLU A 41 6.88 7.42 -23.78
N ASP A 42 5.69 7.50 -23.14
CA ASP A 42 4.47 8.05 -23.72
C ASP A 42 4.40 9.58 -23.56
N HIS A 43 3.26 10.19 -23.88
CA HIS A 43 3.05 11.63 -23.77
C HIS A 43 2.74 12.12 -22.32
N THR A 44 3.12 11.35 -21.29
CA THR A 44 2.87 11.70 -19.87
C THR A 44 3.42 13.09 -19.52
N ARG A 45 4.67 13.38 -19.90
CA ARG A 45 5.34 14.65 -19.58
C ARG A 45 4.63 15.85 -20.22
N GLU A 46 4.33 15.75 -21.51
CA GLU A 46 3.65 16.76 -22.29
C GLU A 46 2.26 17.04 -21.69
N MET A 47 1.48 15.99 -21.43
CA MET A 47 0.15 16.08 -20.86
C MET A 47 0.17 16.82 -19.49
N VAL A 48 1.12 16.48 -18.59
CA VAL A 48 1.23 17.12 -17.29
C VAL A 48 1.62 18.59 -17.44
N SER A 49 2.60 18.92 -18.29
CA SER A 49 3.09 20.29 -18.48
C SER A 49 2.02 21.21 -19.07
N GLU A 50 1.21 20.71 -20.01
CA GLU A 50 0.19 21.49 -20.69
C GLU A 50 -1.09 21.67 -19.87
N LYS A 51 -1.58 20.57 -19.24
CA LYS A 51 -2.89 20.59 -18.58
C LYS A 51 -2.80 20.88 -17.07
N PHE A 52 -1.64 20.64 -16.45
CA PHE A 52 -1.45 20.76 -15.00
C PHE A 52 -0.18 21.54 -14.62
N PRO A 53 -0.02 22.80 -15.05
CA PRO A 53 1.21 23.57 -14.89
C PRO A 53 1.60 23.88 -13.43
N ARG A 54 0.70 23.63 -12.46
CA ARG A 54 0.99 23.79 -11.03
C ARG A 54 1.50 22.51 -10.35
N VAL A 55 1.48 21.39 -11.07
CA VAL A 55 1.99 20.11 -10.57
C VAL A 55 3.51 20.11 -10.63
N ARG A 56 4.15 19.71 -9.53
CA ARG A 56 5.59 19.42 -9.56
C ARG A 56 5.80 18.10 -10.26
N TYR A 57 6.44 18.14 -11.41
CA TYR A 57 6.80 16.96 -12.16
C TYR A 57 8.24 16.58 -11.88
N LEU A 58 8.45 15.37 -11.36
CA LEU A 58 9.76 14.75 -11.15
C LEU A 58 9.88 13.56 -12.09
N HIS A 59 11.07 13.35 -12.64
CA HIS A 59 11.35 12.23 -13.51
C HIS A 59 12.56 11.46 -13.01
N GLN A 60 12.48 10.13 -13.07
CA GLN A 60 13.61 9.23 -12.82
C GLN A 60 13.63 8.11 -13.87
N PRO A 61 14.79 7.46 -14.11
CA PRO A 61 14.81 6.19 -14.86
C PRO A 61 13.91 5.16 -14.14
N ASN A 62 13.30 4.24 -14.91
CA ASN A 62 12.40 3.24 -14.34
C ASN A 62 13.11 2.40 -13.26
N ARG A 63 12.67 2.55 -12.02
CA ARG A 63 13.16 1.84 -10.81
C ARG A 63 12.02 1.23 -9.99
N GLY A 64 10.80 1.30 -10.49
CA GLY A 64 9.61 0.75 -9.85
C GLY A 64 8.87 1.72 -8.93
N VAL A 65 7.62 1.35 -8.62
CA VAL A 65 6.67 2.19 -7.89
C VAL A 65 7.16 2.58 -6.49
N SER A 66 7.88 1.70 -5.79
CA SER A 66 8.47 1.99 -4.48
C SER A 66 9.45 3.16 -4.56
N SER A 67 10.37 3.12 -5.53
CA SER A 67 11.36 4.18 -5.75
C SER A 67 10.67 5.50 -6.10
N ALA A 68 9.66 5.48 -6.96
CA ALA A 68 8.90 6.67 -7.32
C ALA A 68 8.17 7.27 -6.11
N ARG A 69 7.50 6.44 -5.28
CA ARG A 69 6.87 6.93 -4.06
C ARG A 69 7.89 7.50 -3.07
N ASN A 70 9.02 6.83 -2.89
CA ASN A 70 10.11 7.27 -2.01
C ASN A 70 10.68 8.61 -2.43
N LEU A 71 10.94 8.81 -3.72
CA LEU A 71 11.37 10.10 -4.27
C LEU A 71 10.33 11.19 -3.97
N GLY A 72 9.05 10.93 -4.23
CA GLY A 72 7.98 11.88 -3.92
C GLY A 72 7.90 12.23 -2.43
N ILE A 73 8.02 11.25 -1.53
CA ILE A 73 8.01 11.45 -0.07
C ILE A 73 9.21 12.31 0.37
N SER A 74 10.40 12.06 -0.17
CA SER A 74 11.60 12.84 0.17
C SER A 74 11.50 14.31 -0.26
N GLU A 75 10.91 14.56 -1.43
CA GLU A 75 10.73 15.88 -2.04
C GLU A 75 9.52 16.67 -1.51
N ALA A 76 8.63 16.01 -0.77
CA ALA A 76 7.42 16.61 -0.24
C ALA A 76 7.73 17.71 0.80
N ARG A 77 7.03 18.83 0.69
CA ARG A 77 7.14 20.00 1.59
C ARG A 77 6.11 19.96 2.73
N GLY A 78 5.01 19.25 2.53
CA GLY A 78 3.96 19.11 3.54
C GLY A 78 4.36 18.18 4.68
N ASP A 79 3.72 18.37 5.83
CA ASP A 79 3.87 17.51 7.00
C ASP A 79 3.09 16.21 6.85
N TRP A 80 2.10 16.20 5.98
CA TRP A 80 1.24 15.07 5.68
C TRP A 80 1.40 14.64 4.23
N ILE A 81 1.51 13.33 4.03
CA ILE A 81 1.67 12.70 2.73
C ILE A 81 0.39 11.95 2.39
N ALA A 82 -0.21 12.27 1.27
CA ALA A 82 -1.30 11.52 0.66
C ALA A 82 -0.77 10.84 -0.61
N LEU A 83 -1.04 9.55 -0.75
CA LEU A 83 -0.64 8.79 -1.94
C LEU A 83 -1.86 8.58 -2.84
N LEU A 84 -1.65 8.60 -4.15
CA LEU A 84 -2.66 8.27 -5.14
C LEU A 84 -2.00 7.50 -6.28
N ASP A 85 -2.45 6.29 -6.55
CA ASP A 85 -2.00 5.52 -7.71
C ASP A 85 -2.60 6.14 -8.99
N SER A 86 -1.83 6.20 -10.07
CA SER A 86 -2.21 6.90 -11.30
C SER A 86 -3.46 6.35 -12.00
N ASP A 87 -3.90 5.14 -11.64
CA ASP A 87 -5.10 4.49 -12.15
C ASP A 87 -6.34 4.64 -11.25
N ASP A 88 -6.21 5.24 -10.06
CA ASP A 88 -7.30 5.48 -9.12
C ASP A 88 -7.86 6.91 -9.20
N GLU A 89 -8.95 7.17 -8.49
CA GLU A 89 -9.63 8.47 -8.45
C GLU A 89 -10.10 8.79 -7.04
N TRP A 90 -9.93 10.01 -6.58
CA TRP A 90 -10.44 10.49 -5.31
C TRP A 90 -11.83 11.10 -5.44
N LEU A 91 -12.70 10.85 -4.47
CA LEU A 91 -13.92 11.62 -4.31
C LEU A 91 -13.62 13.00 -3.72
N PRO A 92 -14.44 14.03 -4.01
CA PRO A 92 -14.13 15.44 -3.70
C PRO A 92 -13.85 15.74 -2.22
N SER A 93 -14.40 14.96 -1.30
CA SER A 93 -14.28 15.19 0.14
C SER A 93 -13.14 14.44 0.83
N LYS A 94 -12.31 13.67 0.09
CA LYS A 94 -11.32 12.76 0.71
C LYS A 94 -10.40 13.48 1.69
N LEU A 95 -9.69 14.48 1.26
CA LEU A 95 -8.72 15.17 2.12
C LEU A 95 -9.40 15.89 3.29
N ALA A 96 -10.56 16.51 3.06
CA ALA A 96 -11.35 17.16 4.11
C ALA A 96 -11.85 16.17 5.16
N SER A 97 -12.40 15.03 4.73
CA SER A 97 -12.90 13.98 5.64
C SER A 97 -11.79 13.38 6.49
N GLN A 98 -10.62 13.09 5.89
CA GLN A 98 -9.47 12.57 6.61
C GLN A 98 -8.91 13.58 7.61
N LYS A 99 -8.80 14.85 7.22
CA LYS A 99 -8.39 15.92 8.13
C LYS A 99 -9.30 16.01 9.34
N THR A 100 -10.61 16.11 9.12
CA THR A 100 -11.62 16.20 10.20
C THR A 100 -11.55 14.98 11.12
N ARG A 101 -11.39 13.80 10.56
CA ARG A 101 -11.33 12.56 11.34
C ARG A 101 -10.05 12.47 12.18
N LEU A 102 -8.89 12.87 11.64
CA LEU A 102 -7.63 12.94 12.38
C LEU A 102 -7.66 13.99 13.48
N GLU A 103 -8.27 15.15 13.24
CA GLU A 103 -8.42 16.20 14.25
C GLU A 103 -9.29 15.74 15.45
N SER A 104 -10.21 14.80 15.22
CA SER A 104 -11.00 14.18 16.30
C SER A 104 -10.25 13.07 17.06
N GLN A 105 -9.06 12.68 16.62
CA GLN A 105 -8.23 11.64 17.22
C GLN A 105 -6.78 12.13 17.40
N PRO A 106 -6.53 13.04 18.34
CA PRO A 106 -5.18 13.58 18.60
C PRO A 106 -4.18 12.44 18.88
N GLY A 107 -2.99 12.56 18.29
CA GLY A 107 -1.93 11.53 18.41
C GLY A 107 -1.99 10.43 17.35
N HIS A 108 -3.02 10.39 16.49
CA HIS A 108 -3.03 9.50 15.33
C HIS A 108 -2.26 10.13 14.17
N HIS A 109 -1.41 9.33 13.54
CA HIS A 109 -0.48 9.77 12.48
C HIS A 109 -0.76 9.15 11.12
N ILE A 110 -1.75 8.28 11.02
CA ILE A 110 -2.20 7.66 9.77
C ILE A 110 -3.72 7.56 9.73
N CYS A 111 -4.27 7.83 8.57
CA CYS A 111 -5.68 7.66 8.27
C CYS A 111 -5.84 6.99 6.92
N HIS A 112 -6.78 6.04 6.81
CA HIS A 112 -7.24 5.50 5.54
C HIS A 112 -8.75 5.59 5.42
N THR A 113 -9.26 5.33 4.22
CA THR A 113 -10.69 5.47 3.92
C THR A 113 -11.26 4.20 3.33
N GLU A 114 -12.60 4.08 3.34
CA GLU A 114 -13.31 3.11 2.52
C GLU A 114 -13.21 3.47 1.04
N GLU A 115 -13.48 2.51 0.16
CA GLU A 115 -13.28 2.61 -1.27
C GLU A 115 -14.40 1.94 -2.08
N ILE A 116 -14.61 2.43 -3.29
CA ILE A 116 -15.50 1.84 -4.30
C ILE A 116 -14.62 1.09 -5.29
N TRP A 117 -14.97 -0.14 -5.63
CA TRP A 117 -14.25 -0.93 -6.62
C TRP A 117 -15.00 -0.96 -7.94
N ILE A 118 -14.31 -0.60 -9.01
CA ILE A 118 -14.76 -0.73 -10.40
C ILE A 118 -13.84 -1.75 -11.09
N ARG A 119 -14.40 -2.79 -11.66
CA ARG A 119 -13.66 -3.78 -12.46
C ARG A 119 -14.33 -3.92 -13.81
N ASN A 120 -13.56 -3.73 -14.89
CA ASN A 120 -14.09 -3.76 -16.27
C ASN A 120 -15.33 -2.86 -16.43
N GLY A 121 -15.29 -1.65 -15.89
CA GLY A 121 -16.39 -0.66 -15.96
C GLY A 121 -17.61 -0.96 -15.08
N LYS A 122 -17.59 -2.04 -14.29
CA LYS A 122 -18.70 -2.40 -13.38
C LYS A 122 -18.29 -2.29 -11.92
N ARG A 123 -19.18 -1.73 -11.09
CA ARG A 123 -19.00 -1.74 -9.64
C ARG A 123 -19.04 -3.17 -9.12
N VAL A 124 -18.06 -3.53 -8.30
CA VAL A 124 -17.98 -4.83 -7.63
C VAL A 124 -17.96 -4.64 -6.11
N ASN A 125 -18.60 -5.54 -5.38
CA ASN A 125 -18.55 -5.52 -3.93
C ASN A 125 -17.23 -6.17 -3.45
N GLN A 126 -16.66 -5.59 -2.42
CA GLN A 126 -15.52 -6.18 -1.72
C GLN A 126 -15.92 -7.50 -1.05
N MET A 127 -15.01 -8.48 -1.08
CA MET A 127 -15.21 -9.69 -0.27
C MET A 127 -14.97 -9.35 1.21
N LYS A 128 -15.61 -10.08 2.13
CA LYS A 128 -15.49 -9.90 3.59
C LYS A 128 -14.03 -9.82 4.07
N LYS A 129 -13.12 -10.56 3.45
CA LYS A 129 -11.69 -10.55 3.79
C LYS A 129 -10.98 -9.21 3.51
N HIS A 130 -11.60 -8.29 2.78
CA HIS A 130 -11.08 -6.96 2.49
C HIS A 130 -11.76 -5.87 3.33
N THR A 131 -12.60 -6.25 4.31
CA THR A 131 -13.24 -5.30 5.22
C THR A 131 -12.18 -4.43 5.88
N LYS A 132 -12.39 -3.12 5.81
CA LYS A 132 -11.49 -2.13 6.41
C LYS A 132 -11.93 -1.78 7.82
N GLN A 133 -11.00 -1.37 8.65
CA GLN A 133 -11.29 -0.95 10.02
C GLN A 133 -10.18 0.02 10.52
N GLY A 134 -10.44 0.68 11.65
CA GLY A 134 -9.47 1.51 12.36
C GLY A 134 -9.03 0.89 13.69
N GLY A 135 -8.13 1.60 14.38
CA GLY A 135 -7.58 1.17 15.67
C GLY A 135 -6.26 0.41 15.53
N ALA A 136 -5.97 -0.48 16.47
CA ALA A 136 -4.83 -1.40 16.41
C ALA A 136 -5.16 -2.56 15.45
N ILE A 137 -4.74 -2.44 14.20
CA ILE A 137 -5.15 -3.36 13.13
C ILE A 137 -4.00 -4.24 12.61
N PHE A 138 -2.90 -4.35 13.33
CA PHE A 138 -1.74 -5.13 12.89
C PHE A 138 -2.14 -6.55 12.47
N GLN A 139 -2.82 -7.29 13.35
CA GLN A 139 -3.25 -8.67 13.06
C GLN A 139 -4.23 -8.75 11.88
N HIS A 140 -5.06 -7.72 11.69
CA HIS A 140 -5.98 -7.64 10.55
C HIS A 140 -5.24 -7.46 9.21
N CYS A 141 -4.05 -6.86 9.22
CA CYS A 141 -3.20 -6.70 8.05
C CYS A 141 -2.43 -7.97 7.65
N LEU A 142 -2.25 -8.94 8.56
CA LEU A 142 -1.42 -10.13 8.33
C LEU A 142 -1.89 -11.01 7.15
N PRO A 143 -3.19 -11.29 6.95
CA PRO A 143 -3.63 -12.17 5.86
C PRO A 143 -3.40 -11.60 4.47
N LEU A 144 -3.62 -10.26 4.29
CA LEU A 144 -3.54 -9.58 3.00
C LEU A 144 -3.44 -8.06 3.16
N CYS A 145 -3.12 -7.36 2.07
CA CYS A 145 -3.11 -5.91 2.06
C CYS A 145 -4.56 -5.38 2.15
N VAL A 146 -4.92 -4.77 3.28
CA VAL A 146 -6.26 -4.19 3.53
C VAL A 146 -6.29 -2.68 3.37
N ILE A 147 -5.13 -2.03 3.34
CA ILE A 147 -4.97 -0.59 3.14
C ILE A 147 -4.48 -0.36 1.71
N SER A 148 -5.20 0.41 0.92
CA SER A 148 -4.76 0.82 -0.42
C SER A 148 -3.91 2.08 -0.33
N PRO A 149 -2.79 2.21 -1.07
CA PRO A 149 -2.00 3.45 -1.10
C PRO A 149 -2.85 4.68 -1.40
N SER A 150 -3.75 4.61 -2.36
CA SER A 150 -4.64 5.73 -2.73
C SER A 150 -5.56 6.18 -1.60
N SER A 151 -5.79 5.35 -0.56
CA SER A 151 -6.68 5.67 0.56
C SER A 151 -6.01 6.44 1.70
N VAL A 152 -4.68 6.47 1.76
CA VAL A 152 -3.97 6.93 2.95
C VAL A 152 -3.72 8.44 3.01
N LEU A 153 -3.58 8.91 4.25
CA LEU A 153 -3.00 10.18 4.64
C LEU A 153 -2.11 9.91 5.86
N ILE A 154 -0.81 10.18 5.75
CA ILE A 154 0.21 9.76 6.71
C ILE A 154 1.04 10.97 7.10
N HIS A 155 1.28 11.17 8.41
CA HIS A 155 2.20 12.19 8.87
C HIS A 155 3.64 11.80 8.54
N LYS A 156 4.43 12.76 8.07
CA LYS A 156 5.80 12.51 7.55
C LYS A 156 6.75 11.91 8.61
N SER A 157 6.49 12.12 9.91
CA SER A 157 7.28 11.51 10.98
C SER A 157 7.22 9.99 10.98
N VAL A 158 6.10 9.40 10.56
CA VAL A 158 5.94 7.95 10.50
C VAL A 158 7.03 7.31 9.62
N PHE A 159 7.29 7.91 8.46
CA PHE A 159 8.34 7.39 7.57
C PHE A 159 9.76 7.51 8.13
N ARG A 160 10.00 8.46 9.06
CA ARG A 160 11.30 8.58 9.75
C ARG A 160 11.52 7.45 10.75
N GLU A 161 10.44 6.93 11.34
CA GLU A 161 10.48 5.89 12.36
C GLU A 161 10.41 4.49 11.80
N VAL A 162 9.54 4.25 10.80
CA VAL A 162 9.34 2.92 10.22
C VAL A 162 10.10 2.70 8.92
N GLY A 163 10.69 3.75 8.34
CA GLY A 163 11.33 3.74 7.04
C GLY A 163 10.35 3.91 5.87
N LEU A 164 10.87 3.97 4.66
CA LEU A 164 10.17 4.17 3.41
C LEU A 164 9.68 2.82 2.82
N PHE A 165 9.14 2.86 1.60
CA PHE A 165 8.83 1.64 0.83
C PHE A 165 10.11 0.86 0.52
N ASP A 166 10.05 -0.45 0.61
CA ASP A 166 11.16 -1.34 0.29
C ASP A 166 11.31 -1.48 -1.24
N GLU A 167 12.35 -0.87 -1.81
CA GLU A 167 12.61 -0.88 -3.26
C GLU A 167 13.07 -2.26 -3.78
N SER A 168 13.42 -3.18 -2.89
CA SER A 168 13.76 -4.55 -3.28
C SER A 168 12.53 -5.43 -3.55
N LEU A 169 11.35 -4.99 -3.12
CA LEU A 169 10.08 -5.70 -3.31
C LEU A 169 9.42 -5.28 -4.64
N PRO A 170 9.35 -6.18 -5.63
CA PRO A 170 8.70 -5.88 -6.91
C PRO A 170 7.16 -5.88 -6.81
N ALA A 171 6.61 -6.38 -5.70
CA ALA A 171 5.20 -6.38 -5.37
C ALA A 171 4.99 -6.56 -3.86
N CYS A 172 3.82 -6.18 -3.33
CA CYS A 172 3.51 -6.17 -1.90
C CYS A 172 4.41 -5.22 -1.08
N GLU A 173 4.98 -4.22 -1.69
CA GLU A 173 5.72 -3.14 -1.05
C GLU A 173 4.84 -2.33 -0.09
N ASP A 174 3.57 -2.21 -0.44
CA ASP A 174 2.53 -1.60 0.38
C ASP A 174 2.21 -2.46 1.60
N TYR A 175 2.05 -3.77 1.42
CA TYR A 175 1.84 -4.71 2.52
C TYR A 175 2.99 -4.67 3.54
N ASP A 176 4.25 -4.66 3.09
CA ASP A 176 5.43 -4.52 3.95
C ASP A 176 5.37 -3.23 4.78
N LEU A 177 5.08 -2.11 4.13
CA LEU A 177 4.99 -0.81 4.81
C LEU A 177 3.85 -0.78 5.83
N TRP A 178 2.67 -1.33 5.48
CA TRP A 178 1.52 -1.34 6.40
C TRP A 178 1.79 -2.21 7.62
N LEU A 179 2.47 -3.34 7.51
CA LEU A 179 2.86 -4.14 8.67
C LEU A 179 3.75 -3.34 9.62
N ARG A 180 4.78 -2.64 9.11
CA ARG A 180 5.67 -1.81 9.93
C ARG A 180 4.95 -0.64 10.60
N ILE A 181 4.03 0.01 9.88
CA ILE A 181 3.23 1.12 10.44
C ILE A 181 2.26 0.60 11.49
N CYS A 182 1.46 -0.43 11.17
CA CYS A 182 0.40 -0.93 12.06
C CYS A 182 0.96 -1.64 13.31
N ALA A 183 2.22 -2.09 13.30
CA ALA A 183 2.91 -2.57 14.49
C ALA A 183 3.16 -1.47 15.54
N ARG A 184 3.20 -0.20 15.12
CA ARG A 184 3.58 0.94 15.98
C ARG A 184 2.47 1.95 16.20
N TYR A 185 1.54 2.07 15.25
CA TYR A 185 0.56 3.14 15.21
C TYR A 185 -0.87 2.61 15.08
N PRO A 186 -1.81 3.14 15.87
CA PRO A 186 -3.22 2.94 15.59
C PRO A 186 -3.61 3.71 14.33
N VAL A 187 -4.50 3.14 13.55
CA VAL A 187 -4.95 3.69 12.26
C VAL A 187 -6.32 4.34 12.41
N THR A 188 -6.44 5.58 11.96
CA THR A 188 -7.73 6.25 11.83
C THR A 188 -8.45 5.75 10.57
N TYR A 189 -9.76 5.52 10.67
CA TYR A 189 -10.57 5.05 9.55
C TYR A 189 -11.75 5.98 9.26
N VAL A 190 -11.94 6.31 7.98
CA VAL A 190 -13.12 7.01 7.45
C VAL A 190 -14.00 5.99 6.75
N GLU A 191 -15.17 5.71 7.33
CA GLU A 191 -16.10 4.67 6.86
C GLU A 191 -16.76 4.99 5.51
N GLN A 192 -16.89 6.28 5.19
CA GLN A 192 -17.45 6.69 3.91
C GLN A 192 -16.41 6.45 2.79
N PRO A 193 -16.80 5.86 1.68
CA PRO A 193 -15.93 5.74 0.51
C PRO A 193 -15.40 7.10 0.07
N GLN A 194 -14.08 7.19 -0.13
CA GLN A 194 -13.40 8.41 -0.55
C GLN A 194 -12.53 8.22 -1.79
N ILE A 195 -12.42 6.98 -2.27
CA ILE A 195 -11.71 6.67 -3.50
C ILE A 195 -12.52 5.72 -4.38
N VAL A 196 -12.29 5.83 -5.68
CA VAL A 196 -12.73 4.86 -6.67
C VAL A 196 -11.49 4.14 -7.18
N LYS A 197 -11.41 2.85 -6.89
CA LYS A 197 -10.33 1.98 -7.30
C LYS A 197 -10.71 1.25 -8.58
N TYR A 198 -9.91 1.42 -9.61
CA TYR A 198 -10.13 0.79 -10.90
C TYR A 198 -9.24 -0.44 -11.05
N GLY A 199 -9.81 -1.53 -11.51
CA GLY A 199 -9.10 -2.78 -11.71
C GLY A 199 -9.57 -3.54 -12.95
N GLY A 200 -8.82 -4.58 -13.30
CA GLY A 200 -9.11 -5.42 -14.47
C GLY A 200 -8.33 -5.02 -15.72
N HIS A 201 -7.39 -4.07 -15.63
CA HIS A 201 -6.47 -3.77 -16.73
C HIS A 201 -5.27 -4.71 -16.68
N GLU A 202 -4.71 -5.00 -17.87
CA GLU A 202 -3.66 -6.00 -18.06
C GLU A 202 -2.33 -5.64 -17.37
N ASP A 203 -2.05 -4.34 -17.23
CA ASP A 203 -0.81 -3.81 -16.66
C ASP A 203 -0.81 -3.69 -15.12
N GLN A 204 -1.82 -4.21 -14.42
CA GLN A 204 -1.84 -4.26 -12.96
C GLN A 204 -0.67 -5.10 -12.42
N LEU A 205 0.06 -4.56 -11.42
CA LEU A 205 1.18 -5.27 -10.76
C LEU A 205 0.78 -6.66 -10.24
N SER A 206 -0.45 -6.81 -9.73
CA SER A 206 -0.97 -8.09 -9.25
C SER A 206 -1.12 -9.15 -10.35
N HIS A 207 -1.19 -8.76 -11.62
CA HIS A 207 -1.23 -9.67 -12.77
C HIS A 207 0.17 -10.02 -13.29
N ARG A 208 1.14 -9.11 -13.13
CA ARG A 208 2.53 -9.34 -13.59
C ARG A 208 3.26 -10.38 -12.74
N HIS A 209 2.89 -10.51 -11.47
CA HIS A 209 3.57 -11.40 -10.53
C HIS A 209 2.65 -12.53 -10.08
N TRP A 210 2.95 -13.77 -10.46
CA TRP A 210 2.26 -14.94 -9.91
C TRP A 210 2.67 -15.15 -8.43
N GLY A 211 1.74 -15.64 -7.62
CA GLY A 211 2.05 -16.06 -6.26
C GLY A 211 2.48 -14.91 -5.33
N MET A 212 1.63 -13.88 -5.18
CA MET A 212 1.85 -12.70 -4.32
C MET A 212 2.29 -13.07 -2.90
N ASP A 213 1.88 -14.24 -2.38
CA ASP A 213 2.29 -14.67 -1.03
C ASP A 213 3.80 -14.91 -0.89
N ARG A 214 4.56 -15.07 -1.97
CA ARG A 214 6.03 -15.11 -1.92
C ARG A 214 6.62 -13.81 -1.38
N PHE A 215 6.09 -12.68 -1.82
CA PHE A 215 6.52 -11.36 -1.37
C PHE A 215 5.99 -11.05 0.03
N ARG A 216 4.77 -11.53 0.36
CA ARG A 216 4.22 -11.39 1.71
C ARG A 216 5.01 -12.21 2.73
N LEU A 217 5.54 -13.39 2.37
CA LEU A 217 6.45 -14.13 3.24
C LEU A 217 7.67 -13.29 3.61
N HIS A 218 8.30 -12.66 2.63
CA HIS A 218 9.45 -11.79 2.89
C HIS A 218 9.10 -10.64 3.87
N ALA A 219 7.98 -9.97 3.66
CA ALA A 219 7.53 -8.91 4.56
C ALA A 219 7.22 -9.44 5.98
N LEU A 220 6.64 -10.65 6.10
CA LEU A 220 6.40 -11.30 7.39
C LEU A 220 7.69 -11.70 8.09
N GLU A 221 8.67 -12.27 7.39
CA GLU A 221 9.99 -12.55 7.97
C GLU A 221 10.66 -11.27 8.49
N LYS A 222 10.61 -10.20 7.70
CA LYS A 222 11.16 -8.90 8.04
C LYS A 222 10.55 -8.34 9.32
N ILE A 223 9.22 -8.31 9.46
CA ILE A 223 8.57 -7.80 10.68
C ILE A 223 8.80 -8.71 11.89
N ILE A 224 8.84 -10.04 11.72
CA ILE A 224 9.13 -10.99 12.79
C ILE A 224 10.55 -10.80 13.33
N THR A 225 11.52 -10.51 12.47
CA THR A 225 12.93 -10.36 12.84
C THR A 225 13.33 -8.95 13.24
N SER A 226 12.48 -7.95 13.01
CA SER A 226 12.78 -6.54 13.32
C SER A 226 12.84 -6.24 14.82
N GLY A 227 12.14 -7.01 15.64
CA GLY A 227 11.94 -6.72 17.07
C GLY A 227 10.85 -5.66 17.33
N ASP A 228 10.09 -5.27 16.33
CA ASP A 228 9.03 -4.24 16.44
C ASP A 228 7.71 -4.79 16.99
N ILE A 229 7.57 -6.11 17.03
CA ILE A 229 6.37 -6.82 17.51
C ILE A 229 6.73 -7.86 18.56
N GLU A 230 5.87 -8.03 19.56
CA GLU A 230 6.03 -9.00 20.63
C GLU A 230 4.67 -9.63 21.02
N GLY A 231 4.69 -10.58 21.94
CA GLY A 231 3.49 -11.20 22.50
C GLY A 231 2.58 -11.79 21.42
N GLU A 232 1.29 -11.46 21.50
CA GLU A 232 0.25 -12.00 20.61
C GLU A 232 0.48 -11.61 19.14
N ASP A 233 0.99 -10.42 18.86
CA ASP A 233 1.25 -9.95 17.50
C ASP A 233 2.38 -10.75 16.84
N LEU A 234 3.45 -11.06 17.60
CA LEU A 234 4.55 -11.88 17.13
C LEU A 234 4.07 -13.31 16.82
N GLU A 235 3.29 -13.91 17.70
CA GLU A 235 2.76 -15.26 17.51
C GLU A 235 1.77 -15.32 16.33
N ALA A 236 0.92 -14.31 16.18
CA ALA A 236 0.02 -14.20 15.02
C ALA A 236 0.78 -14.05 13.70
N ALA A 237 1.85 -13.24 13.67
CA ALA A 237 2.71 -13.07 12.49
C ALA A 237 3.42 -14.39 12.12
N LYS A 238 4.00 -15.11 13.09
CA LYS A 238 4.60 -16.43 12.88
C LYS A 238 3.59 -17.45 12.35
N ALA A 239 2.40 -17.51 12.93
CA ALA A 239 1.34 -18.41 12.48
C ALA A 239 0.91 -18.10 11.04
N MET A 240 0.78 -16.81 10.68
CA MET A 240 0.46 -16.40 9.33
C MET A 240 1.56 -16.74 8.33
N LEU A 241 2.82 -16.55 8.70
CA LEU A 241 3.97 -16.93 7.89
C LEU A 241 3.97 -18.45 7.63
N ALA A 242 3.82 -19.25 8.69
CA ALA A 242 3.77 -20.71 8.57
C ALA A 242 2.60 -21.17 7.66
N HIS A 243 1.43 -20.56 7.80
CA HIS A 243 0.27 -20.84 6.95
C HIS A 243 0.52 -20.53 5.47
N LYS A 244 1.08 -19.35 5.16
CA LYS A 244 1.41 -18.98 3.77
C LYS A 244 2.51 -19.85 3.18
N ALA A 245 3.53 -20.18 3.96
CA ALA A 245 4.60 -21.09 3.55
C ALA A 245 4.05 -22.49 3.22
N GLU A 246 3.09 -23.00 4.00
CA GLU A 246 2.41 -24.27 3.71
C GLU A 246 1.67 -24.25 2.37
N ILE A 247 0.92 -23.17 2.09
CA ILE A 247 0.19 -23.02 0.82
C ILE A 247 1.16 -23.02 -0.36
N LEU A 248 2.27 -22.28 -0.24
CA LEU A 248 3.28 -22.20 -1.29
C LEU A 248 4.02 -23.51 -1.48
N ALA A 249 4.34 -24.25 -0.40
CA ALA A 249 4.93 -25.59 -0.46
C ALA A 249 4.05 -26.56 -1.23
N LYS A 250 2.77 -26.66 -0.85
CA LYS A 250 1.78 -27.51 -1.56
C LYS A 250 1.65 -27.13 -3.04
N GLY A 251 1.68 -25.83 -3.34
CA GLY A 251 1.65 -25.35 -4.72
C GLY A 251 2.91 -25.70 -5.50
N ALA A 252 4.10 -25.64 -4.91
CA ALA A 252 5.37 -26.01 -5.51
C ALA A 252 5.43 -27.53 -5.76
N GLU A 253 5.01 -28.35 -4.79
CA GLU A 253 4.91 -29.81 -4.92
C GLU A 253 4.06 -30.22 -6.13
N LYS A 254 2.85 -29.63 -6.27
CA LYS A 254 1.95 -29.89 -7.41
C LYS A 254 2.57 -29.55 -8.78
N ARG A 255 3.55 -28.64 -8.82
CA ARG A 255 4.27 -28.25 -10.04
C ARG A 255 5.60 -28.99 -10.22
N GLY A 256 5.92 -29.99 -9.38
CA GLY A 256 7.17 -30.74 -9.43
C GLY A 256 8.42 -29.94 -8.99
N LYS A 257 8.24 -28.81 -8.33
CA LYS A 257 9.33 -27.94 -7.87
C LYS A 257 9.79 -28.32 -6.46
N HIS A 258 10.40 -29.50 -6.32
CA HIS A 258 10.71 -30.13 -5.04
C HIS A 258 11.64 -29.30 -4.14
N THR A 259 12.67 -28.68 -4.71
CA THR A 259 13.60 -27.81 -3.95
C THR A 259 12.88 -26.60 -3.38
N GLU A 260 12.05 -25.92 -4.19
CA GLU A 260 11.25 -24.77 -3.76
C GLU A 260 10.25 -25.18 -2.66
N ALA A 261 9.61 -26.34 -2.83
CA ALA A 261 8.70 -26.88 -1.82
C ALA A 261 9.41 -27.19 -0.49
N SER A 262 10.61 -27.79 -0.54
CA SER A 262 11.43 -28.07 0.64
C SER A 262 11.77 -26.79 1.41
N ASN A 263 12.18 -25.72 0.71
CA ASN A 263 12.49 -24.43 1.33
C ASN A 263 11.28 -23.85 2.06
N TYR A 264 10.09 -23.88 1.44
CA TYR A 264 8.85 -23.43 2.11
C TYR A 264 8.46 -24.30 3.30
N ARG A 265 8.68 -25.63 3.23
CA ARG A 265 8.44 -26.53 4.37
C ARG A 265 9.36 -26.22 5.54
N GLN A 266 10.63 -25.95 5.28
CA GLN A 266 11.57 -25.55 6.33
C GLN A 266 11.15 -24.22 6.97
N LEU A 267 10.77 -23.23 6.16
CA LEU A 267 10.26 -21.95 6.66
C LEU A 267 9.01 -22.15 7.53
N GLN A 268 8.07 -22.98 7.09
CA GLN A 268 6.89 -23.36 7.88
C GLN A 268 7.28 -23.94 9.25
N GLN A 269 8.21 -24.90 9.28
CA GLN A 269 8.64 -25.57 10.51
C GLN A 269 9.33 -24.62 11.48
N ASN A 270 10.16 -23.71 10.98
CA ASN A 270 10.88 -22.73 11.80
C ASN A 270 9.93 -21.75 12.53
N HIS A 271 8.76 -21.51 11.99
CA HIS A 271 7.79 -20.54 12.50
C HIS A 271 6.45 -21.16 12.95
N ALA A 272 6.28 -22.48 12.80
CA ALA A 272 5.08 -23.15 13.32
C ALA A 272 4.93 -22.88 14.83
N PRO A 273 3.72 -22.59 15.31
CA PRO A 273 3.48 -22.48 16.75
C PRO A 273 4.01 -23.75 17.44
N ARG A 274 4.83 -23.59 18.47
CA ARG A 274 5.22 -24.73 19.30
C ARG A 274 3.93 -25.31 19.85
N GLN A 275 3.62 -26.55 19.51
CA GLN A 275 2.53 -27.27 20.18
C GLN A 275 2.81 -27.16 21.67
N ALA A 276 1.89 -26.51 22.41
CA ALA A 276 1.92 -26.53 23.86
C ALA A 276 1.92 -28.00 24.25
N GLY A 277 3.04 -28.47 24.79
CA GLY A 277 3.20 -29.86 25.18
C GLY A 277 2.06 -30.22 26.12
N LEU A 278 1.31 -31.23 25.75
CA LEU A 278 0.44 -31.98 26.64
C LEU A 278 1.38 -32.66 27.66
N ASN A 279 1.59 -31.98 28.79
CA ASN A 279 2.10 -32.61 30.01
C ASN A 279 0.93 -32.89 30.94
#